data_cc6678ef66de80a2773da14397cd5d47
#
_entry.id   cc6678ef66de80a2773da14397cd5d47
#
_cell.length_a   1.000
_cell.length_b   1.000
_cell.length_c   1.000
_cell.angle_alpha   90.00
_cell.angle_beta   90.00
_cell.angle_gamma   90.00
#
_symmetry.space_group_name_H-M   'P 1'
#
loop_
_entity.id
_entity.type
_entity.pdbx_description
1 polymer ?
#
loop_
_entity_poly.entity_id
_entity_poly.type
_entity_poly.pdbx_seq_one_letter_code
_entity_poly.pdbx_strand_id
1 'polypeptide(L)'
;MNYTKTNITDENIEMLKTLSHPIRVEIITILLKHNTLNVSELVNKLQVPQSTVSQHLSKMKGKIVGCERRGLEVYYYISNPIVPQIIEILLPNNK
;
A
#
# COMPACT_ATOMS: atom_id res chain seq x y z
N MET A 1 20.45 19.79 -15.27
CA MET A 1 20.90 18.44 -15.46
C MET A 1 20.16 17.75 -16.58
N ASN A 2 20.91 17.15 -17.42
CA ASN A 2 20.32 16.42 -18.53
C ASN A 2 20.30 14.95 -18.27
N TYR A 3 19.16 14.37 -18.36
CA TYR A 3 19.09 12.93 -18.31
C TYR A 3 17.98 12.49 -19.24
N THR A 4 18.09 11.25 -19.62
CA THR A 4 17.16 10.68 -20.56
C THR A 4 15.77 10.68 -19.99
N LYS A 5 14.84 11.12 -20.78
CA LYS A 5 13.45 11.01 -20.36
C LYS A 5 13.04 9.56 -20.36
N THR A 6 12.28 9.21 -19.35
CA THR A 6 11.70 7.89 -19.29
C THR A 6 10.25 8.01 -19.73
N ASN A 7 9.65 6.89 -20.03
CA ASN A 7 8.22 6.85 -20.30
C ASN A 7 7.42 6.57 -19.07
N ILE A 8 8.05 6.62 -17.92
CA ILE A 8 7.36 6.40 -16.65
C ILE A 8 6.64 7.69 -16.28
N THR A 9 5.37 7.59 -15.98
CA THR A 9 4.56 8.77 -15.68
C THR A 9 4.90 9.35 -14.32
N ASP A 10 4.58 10.63 -14.15
CA ASP A 10 4.75 11.28 -12.85
C ASP A 10 3.92 10.58 -11.79
N GLU A 11 2.75 10.08 -12.16
CA GLU A 11 1.89 9.36 -11.24
C GLU A 11 2.57 8.09 -10.73
N ASN A 12 3.23 7.37 -11.62
CA ASN A 12 3.92 6.16 -11.19
C ASN A 12 5.15 6.46 -10.36
N ILE A 13 5.84 7.56 -10.66
CA ILE A 13 6.95 8.00 -9.81
C ILE A 13 6.44 8.32 -8.41
N GLU A 14 5.32 9.05 -8.32
CA GLU A 14 4.73 9.38 -7.02
C GLU A 14 4.30 8.11 -6.28
N MET A 15 3.73 7.17 -7.00
CA MET A 15 3.33 5.91 -6.40
C MET A 15 4.53 5.18 -5.81
N LEU A 16 5.64 5.14 -6.54
CA LEU A 16 6.85 4.47 -6.06
C LEU A 16 7.39 5.16 -4.81
N LYS A 17 7.42 6.50 -4.82
CA LYS A 17 7.86 7.24 -3.64
C LYS A 17 6.98 6.96 -2.44
N THR A 18 5.68 6.92 -2.67
CA THR A 18 4.73 6.68 -1.60
C THR A 18 4.88 5.27 -1.05
N LEU A 19 5.14 4.31 -1.91
CA LEU A 19 5.28 2.92 -1.52
C LEU A 19 6.58 2.66 -0.76
N SER A 20 7.61 3.43 -1.02
CA SER A 20 8.95 3.16 -0.51
C SER A 20 9.09 3.52 0.97
N HIS A 21 8.48 2.71 1.81
CA HIS A 21 8.44 2.90 3.25
C HIS A 21 8.16 1.54 3.89
N PRO A 22 8.97 1.09 4.84
CA PRO A 22 8.83 -0.27 5.37
C PRO A 22 7.44 -0.62 5.87
N ILE A 23 6.83 0.26 6.65
CA ILE A 23 5.51 -0.05 7.18
C ILE A 23 4.47 -0.11 6.07
N ARG A 24 4.60 0.77 5.07
CA ARG A 24 3.65 0.76 3.97
C ARG A 24 3.78 -0.50 3.14
N VAL A 25 5.00 -0.94 2.91
CA VAL A 25 5.20 -2.20 2.18
C VAL A 25 4.60 -3.35 2.97
N GLU A 26 4.73 -3.33 4.29
CA GLU A 26 4.12 -4.37 5.11
C GLU A 26 2.60 -4.35 5.03
N ILE A 27 2.01 -3.17 5.09
CA ILE A 27 0.56 -3.05 4.96
C ILE A 27 0.11 -3.66 3.63
N ILE A 28 0.81 -3.31 2.56
CA ILE A 28 0.44 -3.80 1.23
C ILE A 28 0.58 -5.31 1.14
N THR A 29 1.66 -5.84 1.70
CA THR A 29 1.87 -7.29 1.69
C THR A 29 0.74 -8.01 2.41
N ILE A 30 0.28 -7.45 3.52
CA ILE A 30 -0.83 -8.04 4.27
C ILE A 30 -2.13 -7.93 3.48
N LEU A 31 -2.37 -6.78 2.86
CA LEU A 31 -3.58 -6.60 2.05
C LEU A 31 -3.60 -7.55 0.85
N LEU A 32 -2.44 -7.87 0.30
CA LEU A 32 -2.38 -8.83 -0.79
C LEU A 32 -2.90 -10.20 -0.37
N LYS A 33 -2.66 -10.56 0.87
CA LYS A 33 -3.10 -11.87 1.36
C LYS A 33 -4.58 -11.90 1.71
N HIS A 34 -5.10 -10.79 2.19
CA HIS A 34 -6.43 -10.78 2.80
C HIS A 34 -7.49 -10.02 2.03
N ASN A 35 -7.09 -9.38 0.95
CA ASN A 35 -7.94 -8.58 0.06
C ASN A 35 -8.43 -7.29 0.69
N THR A 36 -9.23 -7.35 1.75
CA THR A 36 -9.69 -6.14 2.43
C THR A 36 -9.53 -6.31 3.93
N LEU A 37 -9.12 -5.24 4.60
CA LEU A 37 -8.98 -5.23 6.06
C LEU A 37 -9.32 -3.84 6.58
N ASN A 38 -9.88 -3.80 7.78
CA ASN A 38 -10.09 -2.52 8.45
C ASN A 38 -8.85 -2.17 9.28
N VAL A 39 -8.87 -0.98 9.89
CA VAL A 39 -7.70 -0.51 10.63
C VAL A 39 -7.39 -1.40 11.83
N SER A 40 -8.42 -1.83 12.54
CA SER A 40 -8.21 -2.72 13.70
C SER A 40 -7.51 -4.00 13.31
N GLU A 41 -7.92 -4.57 12.19
CA GLU A 41 -7.31 -5.80 11.71
C GLU A 41 -5.85 -5.59 11.32
N LEU A 42 -5.58 -4.46 10.69
CA LEU A 42 -4.20 -4.13 10.33
C LEU A 42 -3.34 -3.89 11.56
N VAL A 43 -3.87 -3.19 12.56
CA VAL A 43 -3.16 -2.98 13.81
C VAL A 43 -2.80 -4.31 14.45
N ASN A 44 -3.76 -5.23 14.47
CA ASN A 44 -3.53 -6.54 15.04
C ASN A 44 -2.40 -7.29 14.35
N LYS A 45 -2.38 -7.22 13.04
CA LYS A 45 -1.38 -7.97 12.27
C LYS A 45 -0.01 -7.31 12.29
N LEU A 46 0.01 -5.99 12.31
CA LEU A 46 1.28 -5.24 12.27
C LEU A 46 1.89 -5.02 13.64
N GLN A 47 1.06 -4.99 14.67
CA GLN A 47 1.51 -4.72 16.03
C GLN A 47 2.13 -3.32 16.14
N VAL A 48 1.52 -2.35 15.47
CA VAL A 48 1.91 -0.95 15.59
C VAL A 48 0.69 -0.14 16.00
N PRO A 49 0.88 1.05 16.58
CA PRO A 49 -0.26 1.85 17.05
C PRO A 49 -1.21 2.21 15.94
N GLN A 50 -2.48 2.34 16.31
CA GLN A 50 -3.52 2.68 15.34
C GLN A 50 -3.23 3.99 14.61
N SER A 51 -2.75 4.99 15.33
CA SER A 51 -2.46 6.28 14.69
C SER A 51 -1.39 6.15 13.62
N THR A 52 -0.41 5.29 13.84
CA THR A 52 0.63 5.04 12.86
C THR A 52 0.05 4.39 11.61
N VAL A 53 -0.78 3.36 11.79
CA VAL A 53 -1.42 2.69 10.65
C VAL A 53 -2.29 3.68 9.89
N SER A 54 -3.10 4.46 10.61
CA SER A 54 -3.99 5.42 9.97
C SER A 54 -3.24 6.47 9.17
N GLN A 55 -2.12 6.96 9.71
CA GLN A 55 -1.32 7.94 8.99
C GLN A 55 -0.77 7.37 7.69
N HIS A 56 -0.28 6.14 7.73
CA HIS A 56 0.26 5.54 6.52
C HIS A 56 -0.83 5.26 5.50
N LEU A 57 -1.99 4.77 5.94
CA LEU A 57 -3.10 4.55 5.04
C LEU A 57 -3.53 5.85 4.37
N SER A 58 -3.57 6.92 5.15
CA SER A 58 -3.95 8.23 4.63
C SER A 58 -3.01 8.68 3.52
N LYS A 59 -1.72 8.47 3.71
CA LYS A 59 -0.73 8.85 2.70
C LYS A 59 -0.83 8.01 1.43
N MET A 60 -1.29 6.78 1.57
CA MET A 60 -1.41 5.88 0.42
C MET A 60 -2.76 5.97 -0.29
N LYS A 61 -3.74 6.60 0.35
CA LYS A 61 -5.07 6.64 -0.21
C LYS A 61 -5.09 7.40 -1.52
N GLY A 62 -5.71 6.81 -2.52
CA GLY A 62 -5.81 7.41 -3.84
C GLY A 62 -4.65 7.12 -4.76
N LYS A 63 -3.50 6.71 -4.21
CA LYS A 63 -2.33 6.36 -5.01
C LYS A 63 -2.07 4.87 -5.03
N ILE A 64 -2.30 4.23 -3.91
CA ILE A 64 -1.99 2.83 -3.73
C ILE A 64 -3.21 2.06 -3.23
N VAL A 65 -3.89 2.60 -2.23
CA VAL A 65 -5.04 1.94 -1.62
C VAL A 65 -6.30 2.77 -1.79
N GLY A 66 -7.42 2.07 -1.79
CA GLY A 66 -8.74 2.68 -1.70
C GLY A 66 -9.38 2.23 -0.42
N CYS A 67 -10.53 2.79 -0.12
CA CYS A 67 -11.27 2.37 1.06
C CYS A 67 -12.75 2.44 0.79
N GLU A 68 -13.48 1.72 1.62
CA GLU A 68 -14.91 1.57 1.46
C GLU A 68 -15.53 1.43 2.83
N ARG A 69 -16.59 2.22 3.09
CA ARG A 69 -17.26 2.14 4.37
C ARG A 69 -18.27 0.99 4.35
N ARG A 70 -18.24 0.20 5.40
CA ARG A 70 -19.23 -0.85 5.61
C ARG A 70 -19.74 -0.72 7.02
N GLY A 71 -20.91 -0.14 7.17
CA GLY A 71 -21.44 0.16 8.49
C GLY A 71 -20.57 1.16 9.21
N LEU A 72 -20.07 0.80 10.37
CA LEU A 72 -19.23 1.67 11.18
C LEU A 72 -17.74 1.51 10.87
N GLU A 73 -17.42 0.55 10.02
CA GLU A 73 -16.01 0.25 9.71
C GLU A 73 -15.64 0.75 8.35
N VAL A 74 -14.35 1.06 8.20
CA VAL A 74 -13.80 1.41 6.89
C VAL A 74 -12.79 0.34 6.52
N TYR A 75 -12.99 -0.25 5.36
CA TYR A 75 -12.13 -1.34 4.87
C TYR A 75 -11.23 -0.82 3.78
N TYR A 76 -9.97 -1.22 3.83
CA TYR A 76 -8.97 -0.79 2.86
C TYR A 76 -8.60 -1.95 1.93
N TYR A 77 -8.26 -1.60 0.71
CA TYR A 77 -7.87 -2.58 -0.30
C TYR A 77 -6.86 -1.93 -1.23
N ILE A 78 -6.11 -2.73 -1.97
CA ILE A 78 -5.15 -2.20 -2.94
C ILE A 78 -5.92 -1.80 -4.19
N SER A 79 -5.87 -0.52 -4.53
CA SER A 79 -6.62 0.00 -5.67
C SER A 79 -5.77 0.17 -6.92
N ASN A 80 -4.44 0.18 -6.77
CA ASN A 80 -3.54 0.36 -7.90
C ASN A 80 -3.05 -1.00 -8.37
N PRO A 81 -3.43 -1.43 -9.58
CA PRO A 81 -3.10 -2.79 -10.04
C PRO A 81 -1.62 -3.03 -10.29
N ILE A 82 -0.83 -1.97 -10.38
CA ILE A 82 0.61 -2.13 -10.57
C ILE A 82 1.29 -2.58 -9.28
N VAL A 83 0.76 -2.15 -8.15
CA VAL A 83 1.41 -2.37 -6.86
C VAL A 83 1.56 -3.86 -6.52
N PRO A 84 0.52 -4.69 -6.67
CA PRO A 84 0.72 -6.13 -6.42
C PRO A 84 1.83 -6.74 -7.25
N GLN A 85 1.95 -6.32 -8.50
CA GLN A 85 2.99 -6.84 -9.38
C GLN A 85 4.38 -6.48 -8.88
N ILE A 86 4.54 -5.25 -8.43
CA ILE A 86 5.83 -4.80 -7.90
C ILE A 86 6.19 -5.59 -6.65
N ILE A 87 5.25 -5.74 -5.76
CA ILE A 87 5.51 -6.44 -4.50
C ILE A 87 5.89 -7.89 -4.76
N GLU A 88 5.18 -8.55 -5.66
CA GLU A 88 5.47 -9.94 -5.95
C GLU A 88 6.85 -10.14 -6.52
N ILE A 89 7.30 -9.21 -7.36
CA ILE A 89 8.63 -9.29 -7.92
C ILE A 89 9.69 -9.14 -6.82
N LEU A 90 9.42 -8.30 -5.85
CA LEU A 90 10.38 -8.00 -4.79
C LEU A 90 10.41 -9.04 -3.69
N LEU A 91 9.35 -9.81 -3.54
CA LEU A 91 9.31 -10.82 -2.49
C LEU A 91 10.30 -11.94 -2.80
N PRO A 92 10.89 -12.52 -1.75
CA PRO A 92 11.81 -13.63 -1.98
C PRO A 92 11.10 -14.78 -2.64
N ASN A 93 11.84 -15.49 -3.44
CA ASN A 93 11.31 -16.66 -4.08
C ASN A 93 11.21 -17.79 -3.07
N ASN A 94 10.01 -18.25 -2.82
CA ASN A 94 9.77 -19.24 -1.79
C ASN A 94 9.59 -20.63 -2.34
N LYS A 95 10.39 -21.03 -3.18
CA LYS A 95 10.21 -22.31 -3.78
C LYS A 95 10.32 -23.41 -2.85
#